data_c92622d295f2ee65e56e83926eac8f02
#
_entry.id   c92622d295f2ee65e56e83926eac8f02
#
_cell.length_a   1.000
_cell.length_b   1.000
_cell.length_c   1.000
_cell.angle_alpha   90.00
_cell.angle_beta   90.00
_cell.angle_gamma   90.00
#
_symmetry.space_group_name_H-M   'P 1'
#
loop_
_entity.id
_entity.type
_entity.pdbx_description
1 polymer ?
#
loop_
_entity_poly.entity_id
_entity_poly.type
_entity_poly.pdbx_seq_one_letter_code
_entity_poly.pdbx_strand_id
1 'polypeptide(L)'
;GSDVSRAHDESKYPNLKGQWNRVVVPGLGGQPSFDQTKTWGLGQEAPLTPDYKAILEASIADQAKGGQGNFTGGECLPYGMPQMMTGFYPQEYIVTTETTYILINNADHGRRIFTDGRDWPTDMEPTFQGYSIGRWIDEDGDGTYDVLEVETRGPFKGPRVYDASGLPLHQDNRSTFRERIFLDPADPNVLHD
;
A
#
# COMPACT_ATOMS: atom_id res chain seq x y z
N GLY A 1 -27.18 27.65 -2.51
CA GLY A 1 -27.17 26.93 -1.25
C GLY A 1 -25.73 26.88 -0.79
N SER A 2 -25.44 27.46 0.38
CA SER A 2 -24.14 27.40 1.01
C SER A 2 -23.89 25.93 1.43
N ASP A 3 -22.95 25.28 0.79
CA ASP A 3 -22.36 24.03 1.29
C ASP A 3 -21.74 24.36 2.65
N VAL A 4 -22.45 24.05 3.69
CA VAL A 4 -21.87 24.02 5.03
C VAL A 4 -20.96 22.81 5.03
N SER A 5 -19.66 23.03 4.86
CA SER A 5 -18.63 22.04 5.13
C SER A 5 -18.98 21.36 6.45
N ARG A 6 -19.41 20.10 6.42
CA ARG A 6 -19.65 19.34 7.64
C ARG A 6 -18.32 19.29 8.39
N ALA A 7 -18.31 19.83 9.59
CA ALA A 7 -17.15 19.73 10.47
C ALA A 7 -16.78 18.24 10.63
N HIS A 8 -15.51 17.95 10.58
CA HIS A 8 -15.00 16.60 10.83
C HIS A 8 -15.37 16.16 12.25
N ASP A 9 -16.10 15.07 12.37
CA ASP A 9 -16.48 14.47 13.64
C ASP A 9 -15.60 13.24 13.89
N GLU A 10 -14.51 13.44 14.62
CA GLU A 10 -13.56 12.37 14.93
C GLU A 10 -14.21 11.18 15.65
N SER A 11 -15.31 11.39 16.39
CA SER A 11 -15.96 10.31 17.14
C SER A 11 -16.59 9.24 16.25
N LYS A 12 -16.75 9.54 14.97
CA LYS A 12 -17.29 8.59 13.97
C LYS A 12 -16.25 7.67 13.36
N TYR A 13 -14.99 7.89 13.64
CA TYR A 13 -13.90 7.14 13.01
C TYR A 13 -13.12 6.32 14.05
N PRO A 14 -12.54 5.19 13.67
CA PRO A 14 -11.65 4.45 14.57
C PRO A 14 -10.47 5.32 14.97
N ASN A 15 -9.97 5.12 16.19
CA ASN A 15 -8.85 5.90 16.70
C ASN A 15 -7.53 5.41 16.08
N LEU A 16 -7.18 5.95 14.93
CA LEU A 16 -5.93 5.66 14.22
C LEU A 16 -4.78 6.58 14.62
N LYS A 17 -4.92 7.38 15.69
CA LYS A 17 -3.89 8.32 16.14
C LYS A 17 -2.63 7.60 16.62
N GLY A 18 -1.49 8.23 16.39
CA GLY A 18 -0.19 7.73 16.79
C GLY A 18 0.56 7.04 15.67
N GLN A 19 1.64 6.35 16.04
CA GLN A 19 2.50 5.67 15.09
C GLN A 19 2.23 4.17 15.11
N TRP A 20 2.00 3.63 13.94
CA TRP A 20 1.79 2.20 13.70
C TRP A 20 3.05 1.57 13.15
N ASN A 21 3.56 0.57 13.86
CA ASN A 21 4.73 -0.17 13.43
C ASN A 21 4.33 -1.55 12.92
N ARG A 22 4.96 -1.99 11.84
CA ARG A 22 4.74 -3.33 11.32
C ARG A 22 5.12 -4.38 12.37
N VAL A 23 4.19 -5.27 12.68
CA VAL A 23 4.45 -6.42 13.52
C VAL A 23 4.96 -7.57 12.65
N VAL A 24 6.16 -8.06 12.95
CA VAL A 24 6.66 -9.28 12.35
C VAL A 24 6.22 -10.46 13.21
N VAL A 25 5.22 -11.19 12.76
CA VAL A 25 4.78 -12.41 13.43
C VAL A 25 5.59 -13.57 12.88
N PRO A 26 6.40 -14.26 13.72
CA PRO A 26 7.14 -15.44 13.29
C PRO A 26 6.19 -16.49 12.71
N GLY A 27 6.45 -16.96 11.51
CA GLY A 27 5.62 -17.96 10.81
C GLY A 27 4.43 -17.39 10.01
N LEU A 28 4.07 -16.13 10.22
CA LEU A 28 3.14 -15.39 9.33
C LEU A 28 3.89 -14.44 8.41
N GLY A 29 5.14 -14.65 8.18
CA GLY A 29 6.12 -13.89 7.41
C GLY A 29 5.63 -12.87 6.38
N GLY A 30 4.69 -12.06 6.74
CA GLY A 30 4.14 -10.96 5.98
C GLY A 30 3.61 -11.27 4.57
N GLN A 31 4.04 -12.39 3.99
CA GLN A 31 3.60 -12.81 2.66
C GLN A 31 3.57 -14.33 2.57
N PRO A 32 2.42 -14.94 2.26
CA PRO A 32 2.31 -16.40 2.10
C PRO A 32 3.26 -16.96 1.03
N SER A 33 3.68 -16.12 0.09
CA SER A 33 4.57 -16.47 -1.01
C SER A 33 6.05 -16.21 -0.72
N PHE A 34 6.42 -15.66 0.45
CA PHE A 34 7.81 -15.30 0.76
C PHE A 34 8.44 -16.32 1.71
N ASP A 35 9.40 -17.07 1.21
CA ASP A 35 10.20 -18.02 1.99
C ASP A 35 11.56 -17.38 2.34
N GLN A 36 11.71 -16.98 3.60
CA GLN A 36 12.93 -16.35 4.12
C GLN A 36 14.15 -17.29 4.14
N THR A 37 13.95 -18.59 3.99
CA THR A 37 15.05 -19.57 3.96
C THR A 37 15.71 -19.66 2.58
N LYS A 38 15.07 -19.14 1.55
CA LYS A 38 15.59 -19.10 0.19
C LYS A 38 16.28 -17.77 -0.09
N THR A 39 17.13 -17.78 -1.09
CA THR A 39 17.77 -16.56 -1.62
C THR A 39 16.71 -15.55 -2.05
N TRP A 40 16.96 -14.26 -1.85
CA TRP A 40 16.12 -13.18 -2.29
C TRP A 40 15.62 -13.38 -3.73
N GLY A 41 14.34 -13.17 -3.93
CA GLY A 41 13.68 -13.42 -5.21
C GLY A 41 13.35 -14.89 -5.50
N LEU A 42 14.05 -15.86 -4.94
CA LEU A 42 13.79 -17.29 -5.16
C LEU A 42 12.74 -17.89 -4.23
N GLY A 43 12.38 -17.20 -3.16
CA GLY A 43 11.32 -17.58 -2.23
C GLY A 43 9.92 -17.15 -2.66
N GLN A 44 9.80 -16.51 -3.83
CA GLN A 44 8.54 -15.95 -4.29
C GLN A 44 7.80 -16.95 -5.19
N GLU A 45 6.60 -17.32 -4.78
CA GLU A 45 5.71 -18.21 -5.54
C GLU A 45 4.49 -17.44 -6.10
N ALA A 46 4.69 -16.20 -6.48
CA ALA A 46 3.64 -15.40 -7.10
C ALA A 46 3.22 -16.00 -8.44
N PRO A 47 1.92 -16.02 -8.78
CA PRO A 47 1.40 -16.52 -10.05
C PRO A 47 1.69 -15.53 -11.19
N LEU A 48 2.96 -15.40 -11.56
CA LEU A 48 3.40 -14.47 -12.59
C LEU A 48 3.06 -14.96 -13.98
N THR A 49 2.70 -14.05 -14.86
CA THR A 49 2.67 -14.32 -16.30
C THR A 49 4.08 -14.62 -16.82
N PRO A 50 4.23 -15.29 -18.00
CA PRO A 50 5.54 -15.56 -18.56
C PRO A 50 6.45 -14.33 -18.69
N ASP A 51 5.90 -13.18 -19.08
CA ASP A 51 6.66 -11.95 -19.25
C ASP A 51 7.17 -11.42 -17.90
N TYR A 52 6.32 -11.39 -16.87
CA TYR A 52 6.71 -10.99 -15.52
C TYR A 52 7.69 -11.98 -14.88
N LYS A 53 7.52 -13.27 -15.16
CA LYS A 53 8.48 -14.29 -14.72
C LYS A 53 9.86 -14.08 -15.33
N ALA A 54 9.94 -13.77 -16.61
CA ALA A 54 11.21 -13.48 -17.28
C ALA A 54 11.92 -12.27 -16.67
N ILE A 55 11.17 -11.22 -16.29
CA ILE A 55 11.71 -10.04 -15.59
C ILE A 55 12.27 -10.43 -14.22
N LEU A 56 11.55 -11.26 -13.46
CA LEU A 56 12.02 -11.73 -12.15
C LEU A 56 13.29 -12.60 -12.29
N GLU A 57 13.32 -13.51 -13.24
CA GLU A 57 14.47 -14.37 -13.49
C GLU A 57 15.71 -13.55 -13.91
N ALA A 58 15.53 -12.52 -14.73
CA ALA A 58 16.59 -11.59 -15.09
C ALA A 58 17.12 -10.81 -13.87
N SER A 59 16.21 -10.36 -12.99
CA SER A 59 16.56 -9.70 -11.73
C SER A 59 17.40 -10.60 -10.83
N ILE A 60 17.00 -11.85 -10.66
CA ILE A 60 17.73 -12.84 -9.86
C ILE A 60 19.13 -13.12 -10.47
N ALA A 61 19.21 -13.25 -11.79
CA ALA A 61 20.47 -13.48 -12.48
C ALA A 61 21.44 -12.30 -12.37
N ASP A 62 20.93 -11.07 -12.33
CA ASP A 62 21.71 -9.86 -12.09
C ASP A 62 22.24 -9.84 -10.65
N GLN A 63 21.37 -10.10 -9.66
CA GLN A 63 21.76 -10.16 -8.25
C GLN A 63 22.83 -11.24 -7.98
N ALA A 64 22.74 -12.38 -8.64
CA ALA A 64 23.74 -13.43 -8.54
C ALA A 64 25.13 -13.01 -9.03
N LYS A 65 25.23 -11.96 -9.85
CA LYS A 65 26.48 -11.35 -10.32
C LYS A 65 26.89 -10.11 -9.52
N GLY A 66 26.20 -9.80 -8.42
CA GLY A 66 26.44 -8.63 -7.58
C GLY A 66 25.72 -7.36 -8.03
N GLY A 67 24.81 -7.45 -8.99
CA GLY A 67 23.91 -6.37 -9.38
C GLY A 67 22.78 -6.17 -8.36
N GLN A 68 21.97 -5.13 -8.56
CA GLN A 68 20.86 -4.76 -7.67
C GLN A 68 19.52 -5.38 -8.11
N GLY A 69 19.47 -5.97 -9.29
CA GLY A 69 18.23 -6.47 -9.87
C GLY A 69 17.18 -5.37 -10.06
N ASN A 70 15.93 -5.70 -9.81
CA ASN A 70 14.81 -4.77 -9.92
C ASN A 70 14.61 -3.88 -8.68
N PHE A 71 15.52 -3.92 -7.72
CA PHE A 71 15.35 -3.17 -6.47
C PHE A 71 15.52 -1.67 -6.68
N THR A 72 14.42 -0.94 -6.64
CA THR A 72 14.37 0.51 -6.91
C THR A 72 15.07 1.37 -5.87
N GLY A 73 15.31 0.85 -4.66
CA GLY A 73 16.06 1.56 -3.61
C GLY A 73 17.47 1.94 -4.01
N GLY A 74 18.10 1.16 -4.90
CA GLY A 74 19.42 1.47 -5.45
C GLY A 74 19.45 2.62 -6.45
N GLU A 75 18.30 3.01 -6.98
CA GLU A 75 18.15 4.09 -7.94
C GLU A 75 17.71 5.41 -7.30
N CYS A 76 17.61 5.48 -5.97
CA CYS A 76 17.08 6.63 -5.22
C CYS A 76 15.65 7.04 -5.64
N LEU A 77 14.87 6.08 -6.12
CA LEU A 77 13.47 6.31 -6.50
C LEU A 77 12.53 6.03 -5.32
N PRO A 78 11.41 6.74 -5.21
CA PRO A 78 10.38 6.43 -4.23
C PRO A 78 9.85 5.01 -4.38
N TYR A 79 9.53 4.35 -3.27
CA TYR A 79 9.03 2.98 -3.31
C TYR A 79 7.71 2.85 -4.06
N GLY A 80 6.78 3.76 -3.87
CA GLY A 80 5.45 3.67 -4.49
C GLY A 80 4.60 2.49 -4.00
N MET A 81 3.41 2.34 -4.57
CA MET A 81 2.52 1.23 -4.24
C MET A 81 2.99 -0.09 -4.88
N PRO A 82 2.86 -1.23 -4.17
CA PRO A 82 2.43 -1.40 -2.77
C PRO A 82 3.60 -1.35 -1.78
N GLN A 83 4.85 -1.27 -2.22
CA GLN A 83 6.04 -1.38 -1.40
C GLN A 83 6.07 -0.35 -0.26
N MET A 84 5.52 0.84 -0.48
CA MET A 84 5.43 1.87 0.55
C MET A 84 4.57 1.41 1.75
N MET A 85 3.56 0.56 1.53
CA MET A 85 2.68 0.03 2.58
C MET A 85 3.25 -1.22 3.23
N THR A 86 4.01 -2.03 2.48
CA THR A 86 4.60 -3.27 2.98
C THR A 86 5.95 -3.08 3.69
N GLY A 87 6.47 -1.88 3.72
CA GLY A 87 7.75 -1.55 4.36
C GLY A 87 7.72 -1.66 5.89
N PHE A 88 8.92 -1.60 6.50
CA PHE A 88 9.09 -1.68 7.96
C PHE A 88 8.99 -0.32 8.66
N TYR A 89 8.62 0.71 7.93
CA TYR A 89 8.63 2.08 8.43
C TYR A 89 7.34 2.40 9.18
N PRO A 90 7.44 3.15 10.29
CA PRO A 90 6.26 3.63 11.00
C PRO A 90 5.33 4.43 10.09
N GLN A 91 4.05 4.23 10.28
CA GLN A 91 2.99 4.91 9.57
C GLN A 91 2.13 5.73 10.54
N GLU A 92 1.69 6.90 10.11
CA GLU A 92 0.71 7.71 10.82
C GLU A 92 -0.50 7.96 9.93
N TYR A 93 -1.68 7.82 10.51
CA TYR A 93 -2.94 8.03 9.80
C TYR A 93 -3.58 9.34 10.27
N ILE A 94 -3.88 10.22 9.32
CA ILE A 94 -4.60 11.46 9.56
C ILE A 94 -5.93 11.38 8.80
N VAL A 95 -7.01 11.24 9.55
CA VAL A 95 -8.36 11.12 8.99
C VAL A 95 -9.02 12.50 8.97
N THR A 96 -9.51 12.90 7.82
CA THR A 96 -10.37 14.08 7.64
C THR A 96 -11.67 13.63 6.97
N THR A 97 -12.63 14.54 6.85
CA THR A 97 -13.92 14.25 6.21
C THR A 97 -13.76 13.83 4.73
N GLU A 98 -12.78 14.40 4.03
CA GLU A 98 -12.65 14.26 2.59
C GLU A 98 -11.47 13.36 2.18
N THR A 99 -10.50 13.18 3.07
CA THR A 99 -9.26 12.51 2.75
C THR A 99 -8.65 11.84 3.97
N THR A 100 -8.20 10.62 3.83
CA THR A 100 -7.32 9.97 4.78
C THR A 100 -5.89 10.03 4.26
N TYR A 101 -4.98 10.57 5.06
CA TYR A 101 -3.55 10.63 4.74
C TYR A 101 -2.81 9.55 5.51
N ILE A 102 -1.88 8.89 4.84
CA ILE A 102 -0.93 7.97 5.48
C ILE A 102 0.46 8.57 5.30
N LEU A 103 1.07 9.00 6.40
CA LEU A 103 2.44 9.48 6.43
C LEU A 103 3.36 8.31 6.75
N ILE A 104 4.41 8.13 5.97
CA ILE A 104 5.36 7.03 6.12
C ILE A 104 6.73 7.60 6.41
N ASN A 105 7.33 7.21 7.53
CA ASN A 105 8.51 7.86 8.09
C ASN A 105 9.80 7.78 7.23
N ASN A 106 9.85 6.94 6.23
CA ASN A 106 11.02 6.81 5.34
C ASN A 106 10.79 7.35 3.93
N ALA A 107 9.65 7.88 3.67
CA ALA A 107 9.36 8.41 2.35
C ALA A 107 8.89 9.84 2.48
N ASP A 108 9.52 10.75 1.79
CA ASP A 108 9.03 12.12 1.63
C ASP A 108 7.64 12.16 0.95
N HIS A 109 6.93 11.03 0.95
CA HIS A 109 5.71 10.80 0.21
C HIS A 109 4.62 10.30 1.13
N GLY A 110 3.72 11.19 1.52
CA GLY A 110 2.45 10.79 2.11
C GLY A 110 1.53 10.18 1.03
N ARG A 111 0.73 9.20 1.41
CA ARG A 111 -0.36 8.68 0.60
C ARG A 111 -1.64 9.45 0.91
N ARG A 112 -2.41 9.77 -0.13
CA ARG A 112 -3.75 10.35 -0.01
C ARG A 112 -4.77 9.35 -0.48
N ILE A 113 -5.77 9.11 0.35
CA ILE A 113 -6.93 8.29 0.01
C ILE A 113 -8.13 9.23 0.06
N PHE A 114 -8.73 9.51 -1.07
CA PHE A 114 -9.89 10.40 -1.14
C PHE A 114 -11.15 9.68 -0.69
N THR A 115 -11.80 10.22 0.33
CA THR A 115 -12.98 9.62 0.99
C THR A 115 -14.24 10.48 0.87
N ASP A 116 -14.23 11.46 -0.01
CA ASP A 116 -15.32 12.41 -0.25
C ASP A 116 -16.37 11.92 -1.25
N GLY A 117 -16.25 10.68 -1.72
CA GLY A 117 -17.19 10.08 -2.67
C GLY A 117 -17.01 10.52 -4.12
N ARG A 118 -15.85 11.10 -4.44
CA ARG A 118 -15.53 11.52 -5.82
C ARG A 118 -15.41 10.33 -6.78
N ASP A 119 -15.69 10.61 -8.05
CA ASP A 119 -15.41 9.66 -9.13
C ASP A 119 -13.91 9.61 -9.49
N TRP A 120 -13.54 8.55 -10.21
CA TRP A 120 -12.20 8.41 -10.76
C TRP A 120 -11.92 9.53 -11.76
N PRO A 121 -10.77 10.23 -11.65
CA PRO A 121 -10.40 11.22 -12.66
C PRO A 121 -10.22 10.58 -14.04
N THR A 122 -10.64 11.27 -15.08
CA THR A 122 -10.48 10.82 -16.47
C THR A 122 -9.06 11.07 -16.99
N ASP A 123 -8.35 12.00 -16.37
CA ASP A 123 -6.98 12.36 -16.72
C ASP A 123 -6.13 12.32 -15.45
N MET A 124 -5.26 11.34 -15.37
CA MET A 124 -4.39 11.09 -14.21
C MET A 124 -2.94 11.13 -14.66
N GLU A 125 -2.16 12.00 -14.04
CA GLU A 125 -0.71 12.00 -14.21
C GLU A 125 -0.07 10.79 -13.52
N PRO A 126 0.94 10.17 -14.14
CA PRO A 126 1.66 9.05 -13.52
C PRO A 126 2.32 9.45 -12.20
N THR A 127 2.03 8.71 -11.15
CA THR A 127 2.64 8.89 -9.82
C THR A 127 3.21 7.58 -9.29
N PHE A 128 4.06 7.64 -8.29
CA PHE A 128 4.58 6.42 -7.64
C PHE A 128 3.52 5.74 -6.77
N GLN A 129 2.63 6.53 -6.16
CA GLN A 129 1.59 6.04 -5.27
C GLN A 129 0.31 5.59 -5.99
N GLY A 130 0.15 5.98 -7.25
CA GLY A 130 -1.13 5.85 -7.95
C GLY A 130 -2.16 6.86 -7.42
N TYR A 131 -3.41 6.60 -7.71
CA TYR A 131 -4.56 7.36 -7.23
C TYR A 131 -5.44 6.45 -6.38
N SER A 132 -5.76 6.88 -5.16
CA SER A 132 -6.52 6.07 -4.21
C SER A 132 -7.86 6.72 -3.89
N ILE A 133 -8.93 5.97 -4.07
CA ILE A 133 -10.27 6.34 -3.57
C ILE A 133 -10.64 5.34 -2.49
N GLY A 134 -11.16 5.84 -1.38
CA GLY A 134 -11.59 5.04 -0.26
C GLY A 134 -13.01 5.35 0.18
N ARG A 135 -13.54 4.47 0.99
CA ARG A 135 -14.83 4.61 1.61
C ARG A 135 -14.79 4.06 3.03
N TRP A 136 -15.21 4.88 3.98
CA TRP A 136 -15.43 4.44 5.35
C TRP A 136 -16.73 3.66 5.43
N ILE A 137 -16.69 2.48 6.07
CA ILE A 137 -17.81 1.56 6.22
C ILE A 137 -18.13 1.40 7.69
N ASP A 138 -19.40 1.53 8.02
CA ASP A 138 -20.03 1.15 9.27
C ASP A 138 -20.58 -0.27 9.05
N GLU A 139 -19.85 -1.30 9.53
CA GLU A 139 -20.19 -2.70 9.23
C GLU A 139 -21.27 -3.25 10.15
N ASP A 140 -21.33 -2.77 11.37
CA ASP A 140 -22.30 -3.25 12.38
C ASP A 140 -23.55 -2.36 12.50
N GLY A 141 -23.54 -1.17 11.87
CA GLY A 141 -24.68 -0.25 11.82
C GLY A 141 -24.88 0.55 13.09
N ASP A 142 -23.83 0.73 13.89
CA ASP A 142 -23.91 1.48 15.15
C ASP A 142 -23.79 3.00 14.98
N GLY A 143 -23.48 3.46 13.77
CA GLY A 143 -23.33 4.87 13.40
C GLY A 143 -21.90 5.37 13.46
N THR A 144 -20.94 4.48 13.75
CA THR A 144 -19.50 4.73 13.66
C THR A 144 -18.87 3.89 12.52
N TYR A 145 -17.71 4.31 12.04
CA TYR A 145 -17.02 3.59 10.98
C TYR A 145 -16.02 2.60 11.57
N ASP A 146 -15.95 1.41 10.97
CA ASP A 146 -15.05 0.33 11.38
C ASP A 146 -13.89 0.17 10.43
N VAL A 147 -14.16 0.28 9.13
CA VAL A 147 -13.25 -0.12 8.06
C VAL A 147 -13.11 0.98 7.04
N LEU A 148 -11.89 1.22 6.59
CA LEU A 148 -11.59 1.97 5.38
C LEU A 148 -11.33 1.00 4.23
N GLU A 149 -12.26 0.88 3.31
CA GLU A 149 -12.06 0.18 2.04
C GLU A 149 -11.40 1.11 1.04
N VAL A 150 -10.34 0.65 0.39
CA VAL A 150 -9.56 1.46 -0.55
C VAL A 150 -9.37 0.71 -1.86
N GLU A 151 -9.51 1.43 -2.96
CA GLU A 151 -9.02 0.99 -4.25
C GLU A 151 -8.00 1.98 -4.78
N THR A 152 -6.85 1.46 -5.25
CA THR A 152 -5.77 2.27 -5.83
C THR A 152 -5.51 1.81 -7.26
N ARG A 153 -5.44 2.76 -8.19
CA ARG A 153 -5.18 2.53 -9.61
C ARG A 153 -4.02 3.40 -10.10
N GLY A 154 -3.41 2.96 -11.22
CA GLY A 154 -2.49 3.79 -12.00
C GLY A 154 -3.17 4.94 -12.74
N PRO A 155 -2.40 5.65 -13.61
CA PRO A 155 -1.10 5.22 -14.08
C PRO A 155 0.00 5.36 -13.03
N PHE A 156 0.81 4.31 -12.90
CA PHE A 156 1.96 4.33 -12.00
C PHE A 156 3.22 4.77 -12.75
N LYS A 157 4.07 5.51 -12.05
CA LYS A 157 5.36 5.92 -12.56
C LYS A 157 6.39 4.80 -12.34
N GLY A 158 6.78 4.17 -13.38
CA GLY A 158 7.76 3.12 -13.21
C GLY A 158 7.60 2.04 -14.21
N PRO A 159 8.45 1.02 -14.22
CA PRO A 159 8.25 -0.22 -13.45
C PRO A 159 8.58 -0.10 -11.97
N ARG A 160 7.97 -0.96 -11.17
CA ARG A 160 8.14 -1.07 -9.71
C ARG A 160 8.18 -2.51 -9.28
N VAL A 161 8.45 -2.71 -8.01
CA VAL A 161 8.45 -4.02 -7.38
C VAL A 161 7.43 -4.08 -6.25
N TYR A 162 6.94 -5.27 -5.97
CA TYR A 162 6.01 -5.51 -4.88
C TYR A 162 6.66 -5.20 -3.52
N ASP A 163 7.87 -5.68 -3.33
CA ASP A 163 8.69 -5.47 -2.16
C ASP A 163 10.19 -5.61 -2.51
N ALA A 164 11.00 -5.69 -1.50
CA ALA A 164 12.44 -5.85 -1.66
C ALA A 164 12.86 -7.20 -2.30
N SER A 165 11.95 -8.12 -2.55
CA SER A 165 12.24 -9.38 -3.28
C SER A 165 12.50 -9.18 -4.78
N GLY A 166 12.12 -8.04 -5.33
CA GLY A 166 12.24 -7.76 -6.75
C GLY A 166 11.10 -8.31 -7.61
N LEU A 167 10.00 -8.78 -7.00
CA LEU A 167 8.80 -9.14 -7.75
C LEU A 167 8.33 -7.96 -8.61
N PRO A 168 8.30 -8.10 -9.95
CA PRO A 168 7.98 -6.98 -10.83
C PRO A 168 6.51 -6.61 -10.79
N LEU A 169 6.24 -5.29 -10.81
CA LEU A 169 4.91 -4.72 -10.92
C LEU A 169 4.89 -3.54 -11.90
N HIS A 170 3.70 -3.15 -12.32
CA HIS A 170 3.43 -1.95 -13.13
C HIS A 170 4.12 -1.92 -14.49
N GLN A 171 4.48 -3.08 -15.04
CA GLN A 171 5.11 -3.14 -16.37
C GLN A 171 4.13 -2.68 -17.47
N ASP A 172 2.84 -2.90 -17.26
CA ASP A 172 1.75 -2.59 -18.20
C ASP A 172 0.76 -1.54 -17.67
N ASN A 173 1.02 -1.00 -16.48
CA ASN A 173 0.16 -0.01 -15.80
C ASN A 173 -1.28 -0.47 -15.50
N ARG A 174 -1.53 -1.78 -15.42
CA ARG A 174 -2.86 -2.34 -15.15
C ARG A 174 -3.09 -2.75 -13.71
N SER A 175 -2.09 -2.57 -12.86
CA SER A 175 -2.20 -2.97 -11.45
C SER A 175 -3.32 -2.18 -10.76
N THR A 176 -4.11 -2.90 -9.98
CA THR A 176 -5.11 -2.34 -9.08
C THR A 176 -4.91 -2.97 -7.72
N PHE A 177 -4.92 -2.16 -6.68
CA PHE A 177 -4.82 -2.62 -5.29
C PHE A 177 -6.16 -2.40 -4.62
N ARG A 178 -6.59 -3.39 -3.82
CA ARG A 178 -7.74 -3.28 -2.94
C ARG A 178 -7.29 -3.63 -1.54
N GLU A 179 -7.60 -2.75 -0.62
CA GLU A 179 -7.17 -2.83 0.76
C GLU A 179 -8.37 -2.64 1.69
N ARG A 180 -8.28 -3.23 2.86
CA ARG A 180 -9.22 -3.02 3.96
C ARG A 180 -8.42 -2.70 5.21
N ILE A 181 -8.50 -1.47 5.66
CA ILE A 181 -7.74 -0.95 6.80
C ILE A 181 -8.71 -0.83 7.98
N PHE A 182 -8.43 -1.56 9.06
CA PHE A 182 -9.28 -1.61 10.24
C PHE A 182 -8.51 -1.98 11.50
N LEU A 183 -9.03 -1.57 12.65
CA LEU A 183 -8.50 -2.02 13.94
C LEU A 183 -9.00 -3.43 14.26
N ASP A 184 -8.14 -4.26 14.84
CA ASP A 184 -8.54 -5.60 15.29
C ASP A 184 -9.64 -5.47 16.36
N PRO A 185 -10.79 -6.17 16.20
CA PRO A 185 -11.88 -6.09 17.15
C PRO A 185 -11.54 -6.60 18.56
N ALA A 186 -10.53 -7.47 18.67
CA ALA A 186 -10.10 -8.03 19.96
C ALA A 186 -8.96 -7.23 20.59
N ASP A 187 -8.17 -6.50 19.79
CA ASP A 187 -7.04 -5.69 20.26
C ASP A 187 -6.94 -4.38 19.45
N PRO A 188 -7.44 -3.26 19.99
CA PRO A 188 -7.40 -1.96 19.29
C PRO A 188 -5.98 -1.40 19.09
N ASN A 189 -4.94 -2.06 19.60
CA ASN A 189 -3.55 -1.71 19.30
C ASN A 189 -3.00 -2.45 18.07
N VAL A 190 -3.80 -3.25 17.41
CA VAL A 190 -3.46 -3.94 16.16
C VAL A 190 -4.24 -3.33 15.01
N LEU A 191 -3.54 -2.83 14.02
CA LEU A 191 -4.09 -2.33 12.78
C LEU A 191 -3.81 -3.35 11.66
N HIS A 192 -4.87 -3.71 10.94
CA HIS A 192 -4.80 -4.57 9.76
C HIS A 192 -4.86 -3.73 8.48
N ASP A 193 -4.08 -4.12 7.49
CA ASP A 193 -4.12 -3.65 6.11
C ASP A 193 -3.97 -4.83 5.15
#